data_5eb14590625389e73e5e91a3ee102d6d
#
_entry.id   5eb14590625389e73e5e91a3ee102d6d
#
_cell.length_a   1.000
_cell.length_b   1.000
_cell.length_c   1.000
_cell.angle_alpha   90.00
_cell.angle_beta   90.00
_cell.angle_gamma   90.00
#
_symmetry.space_group_name_H-M   'P 1'
#
loop_
_entity.id
_entity.type
_entity.pdbx_description
1 polymer ?
#
loop_
_entity_poly.entity_id
_entity_poly.type
_entity_poly.pdbx_seq_one_letter_code
_entity_poly.pdbx_strand_id
1 'polypeptide(L)'
;WVGKPWVDGAIQELYGLVRVFIPGQGACFECSLTEQARRDLAVRYSCPLLARENVLLGKVPTTPTIASIIGAMQAQEALKLIHGMPVQAGKVTHFNGLTNEMHTSAYTAREDCESHWSYGEISELPISAGTTTLADLARIAQSDLGPDTVIELDQELILSLTCPQCGTHEEILKPMSQVGFKAAHCPACGILREIEMTHTITGKEPFA
;
A
#
# COMPACT_ATOMS: atom_id res chain seq x y z
N TRP A 1 7.19 5.25 11.56
CA TRP A 1 6.55 4.70 12.77
C TRP A 1 7.42 3.63 13.43
N VAL A 2 7.93 2.65 12.70
CA VAL A 2 8.83 1.61 13.24
C VAL A 2 10.30 2.03 13.35
N GLY A 3 10.63 3.26 12.99
CA GLY A 3 11.98 3.83 13.12
C GLY A 3 13.06 3.17 12.25
N LYS A 4 12.68 2.51 11.14
CA LYS A 4 13.63 1.82 10.25
C LYS A 4 13.87 2.62 8.96
N PRO A 5 15.13 2.72 8.50
CA PRO A 5 15.42 3.20 7.15
C PRO A 5 14.83 2.26 6.10
N TRP A 6 14.45 2.82 4.96
CA TRP A 6 13.95 2.03 3.84
C TRP A 6 14.24 2.70 2.50
N VAL A 7 14.27 1.89 1.46
CA VAL A 7 14.49 2.31 0.07
C VAL A 7 13.26 1.99 -0.73
N ASP A 8 12.75 2.97 -1.43
CA ASP A 8 11.59 2.86 -2.30
C ASP A 8 11.98 3.02 -3.76
N GLY A 9 11.34 2.26 -4.64
CA GLY A 9 11.48 2.38 -6.07
C GLY A 9 10.13 2.27 -6.75
N ALA A 10 9.86 3.19 -7.67
CA ALA A 10 8.66 3.16 -8.50
C ALA A 10 9.04 3.22 -9.98
N ILE A 11 8.24 2.55 -10.80
CA ILE A 11 8.42 2.48 -12.25
C ILE A 11 7.10 2.70 -12.97
N GLN A 12 7.15 3.41 -14.07
CA GLN A 12 6.02 3.61 -14.96
C GLN A 12 6.53 3.76 -16.40
N GLU A 13 6.09 2.86 -17.28
CA GLU A 13 6.53 2.81 -18.68
C GLU A 13 8.07 2.76 -18.79
N LEU A 14 8.71 3.81 -19.31
CA LEU A 14 10.16 3.97 -19.41
C LEU A 14 10.76 4.91 -18.36
N TYR A 15 9.96 5.29 -17.36
CA TYR A 15 10.42 6.14 -16.26
C TYR A 15 10.56 5.35 -14.98
N GLY A 16 11.48 5.78 -14.14
CA GLY A 16 11.64 5.22 -12.81
C GLY A 16 12.17 6.23 -11.81
N LEU A 17 12.00 5.91 -10.54
CA LEU A 17 12.58 6.70 -9.46
C LEU A 17 13.05 5.81 -8.32
N VAL A 18 14.03 6.30 -7.56
CA VAL A 18 14.49 5.71 -6.31
C VAL A 18 14.51 6.76 -5.22
N ARG A 19 14.05 6.41 -4.04
CA ARG A 19 14.00 7.26 -2.85
C ARG A 19 14.60 6.52 -1.66
N VAL A 20 15.27 7.27 -0.80
CA VAL A 20 15.78 6.75 0.48
C VAL A 20 15.15 7.53 1.60
N PHE A 21 14.54 6.84 2.55
CA PHE A 21 13.94 7.43 3.72
C PHE A 21 14.64 6.93 4.98
N ILE A 22 15.11 7.88 5.79
CA ILE A 22 15.69 7.61 7.10
C ILE A 22 14.87 8.41 8.13
N PRO A 23 14.29 7.75 9.14
CA PRO A 23 13.53 8.43 10.18
C PRO A 23 14.33 9.58 10.81
N GLY A 24 13.71 10.75 10.89
CA GLY A 24 14.34 11.96 11.43
C GLY A 24 15.35 12.65 10.49
N GLN A 25 15.55 12.18 9.27
CA GLN A 25 16.47 12.80 8.31
C GLN A 25 15.75 13.25 7.05
N GLY A 26 15.33 14.50 7.01
CA GLY A 26 14.64 15.11 5.88
C GLY A 26 13.18 14.69 5.76
N ALA A 27 12.63 14.78 4.55
CA ALA A 27 11.23 14.46 4.26
C ALA A 27 10.98 12.94 4.37
N CYS A 28 9.85 12.56 4.96
CA CYS A 28 9.34 11.18 4.90
C CYS A 28 8.54 10.94 3.61
N PHE A 29 8.07 9.71 3.40
CA PHE A 29 7.27 9.35 2.23
C PHE A 29 6.02 10.21 2.09
N GLU A 30 5.27 10.43 3.17
CA GLU A 30 4.06 11.23 3.13
C GLU A 30 4.31 12.73 2.87
N CYS A 31 5.48 13.25 3.25
CA CYS A 31 5.89 14.58 2.84
C CYS A 31 5.99 14.72 1.32
N SER A 32 6.29 13.62 0.61
CA SER A 32 6.43 13.61 -0.84
C SER A 32 5.09 13.52 -1.59
N LEU A 33 3.99 13.23 -0.87
CA LEU A 33 2.67 13.05 -1.46
C LEU A 33 1.95 14.37 -1.65
N THR A 34 1.33 14.53 -2.81
CA THR A 34 0.34 15.58 -3.02
C THR A 34 -0.97 15.21 -2.31
N GLU A 35 -1.83 16.19 -2.07
CA GLU A 35 -3.15 15.96 -1.48
C GLU A 35 -4.01 14.99 -2.32
N GLN A 36 -3.88 15.05 -3.64
CA GLN A 36 -4.54 14.09 -4.53
C GLN A 36 -3.97 12.68 -4.36
N ALA A 37 -2.64 12.54 -4.32
CA ALA A 37 -2.01 11.24 -4.12
C ALA A 37 -2.37 10.60 -2.77
N ARG A 38 -2.57 11.39 -1.70
CA ARG A 38 -3.08 10.87 -0.42
C ARG A 38 -4.50 10.36 -0.54
N ARG A 39 -5.39 11.10 -1.21
CA ARG A 39 -6.77 10.65 -1.47
C ARG A 39 -6.79 9.36 -2.29
N ASP A 40 -5.94 9.27 -3.30
CA ASP A 40 -5.84 8.08 -4.15
C ASP A 40 -5.30 6.87 -3.38
N LEU A 41 -4.36 7.08 -2.44
CA LEU A 41 -3.87 6.03 -1.55
C LEU A 41 -4.91 5.57 -0.52
N ALA A 42 -5.79 6.47 -0.06
CA ALA A 42 -6.88 6.11 0.84
C ALA A 42 -7.91 5.20 0.15
N VAL A 43 -8.05 5.32 -1.18
CA VAL A 43 -8.77 4.35 -2.02
C VAL A 43 -7.76 3.33 -2.51
N ARG A 44 -7.42 2.33 -1.71
CA ARG A 44 -6.42 1.32 -2.07
C ARG A 44 -6.78 0.58 -3.35
N TYR A 45 -6.18 1.03 -4.46
CA TYR A 45 -6.21 0.26 -5.70
C TYR A 45 -5.25 -0.91 -5.58
N SER A 46 -5.76 -2.12 -5.60
CA SER A 46 -4.90 -3.30 -5.68
C SER A 46 -4.15 -3.33 -7.01
N CYS A 47 -2.90 -3.80 -7.01
CA CYS A 47 -2.13 -3.99 -8.24
C CYS A 47 -2.90 -4.76 -9.35
N PRO A 48 -3.72 -5.78 -9.06
CA PRO A 48 -4.57 -6.43 -10.05
C PRO A 48 -5.59 -5.51 -10.74
N LEU A 49 -6.16 -4.54 -10.03
CA LEU A 49 -7.11 -3.57 -10.63
C LEU A 49 -6.39 -2.58 -11.54
N LEU A 50 -5.24 -2.03 -11.11
CA LEU A 50 -4.41 -1.14 -11.94
C LEU A 50 -3.87 -1.85 -13.19
N ALA A 51 -3.37 -3.09 -13.04
CA ALA A 51 -2.89 -3.87 -14.16
C ALA A 51 -3.99 -4.12 -15.19
N ARG A 52 -5.22 -4.33 -14.72
CA ARG A 52 -6.38 -4.59 -15.59
C ARG A 52 -6.83 -3.34 -16.33
N GLU A 53 -6.95 -2.19 -15.68
CA GLU A 53 -7.24 -0.92 -16.35
C GLU A 53 -6.21 -0.64 -17.46
N ASN A 54 -4.94 -0.82 -17.16
CA ASN A 54 -3.86 -0.62 -18.11
C ASN A 54 -3.91 -1.61 -19.27
N VAL A 55 -4.23 -2.87 -19.03
CA VAL A 55 -4.43 -3.88 -20.09
C VAL A 55 -5.62 -3.53 -20.98
N LEU A 56 -6.75 -3.11 -20.40
CA LEU A 56 -7.92 -2.67 -21.14
C LEU A 56 -7.67 -1.42 -21.99
N LEU A 57 -6.78 -0.53 -21.52
CA LEU A 57 -6.34 0.67 -22.23
C LEU A 57 -5.20 0.40 -23.22
N GLY A 58 -4.75 -0.85 -23.37
CA GLY A 58 -3.63 -1.22 -24.23
C GLY A 58 -2.28 -0.66 -23.77
N LYS A 59 -2.17 -0.25 -22.53
CA LYS A 59 -0.92 0.28 -21.95
C LYS A 59 -0.06 -0.83 -21.36
N VAL A 60 1.24 -0.80 -21.67
CA VAL A 60 2.23 -1.64 -20.99
C VAL A 60 2.68 -0.88 -19.74
N PRO A 61 2.37 -1.37 -18.52
CA PRO A 61 2.63 -0.62 -17.29
C PRO A 61 4.12 -0.39 -17.02
N THR A 62 5.00 -1.22 -17.57
CA THR A 62 6.47 -1.10 -17.40
C THR A 62 7.22 -2.03 -18.35
N THR A 63 8.56 -1.82 -18.45
CA THR A 63 9.45 -2.72 -19.17
C THR A 63 10.42 -3.42 -18.21
N PRO A 64 10.88 -4.67 -18.53
CA PRO A 64 11.87 -5.36 -17.70
C PRO A 64 13.18 -4.59 -17.56
N THR A 65 13.57 -3.80 -18.55
CA THR A 65 14.79 -2.98 -18.53
C THR A 65 14.71 -1.89 -17.47
N ILE A 66 13.62 -1.14 -17.41
CA ILE A 66 13.42 -0.13 -16.36
C ILE A 66 13.35 -0.78 -14.97
N ALA A 67 12.64 -1.89 -14.85
CA ALA A 67 12.57 -2.64 -13.59
C ALA A 67 13.97 -3.06 -13.10
N SER A 68 14.82 -3.53 -14.01
CA SER A 68 16.19 -3.93 -13.68
C SER A 68 17.07 -2.75 -13.27
N ILE A 69 16.98 -1.61 -13.96
CA ILE A 69 17.73 -0.40 -13.63
C ILE A 69 17.33 0.11 -12.24
N ILE A 70 16.04 0.28 -12.00
CA ILE A 70 15.54 0.81 -10.73
C ILE A 70 15.80 -0.18 -9.59
N GLY A 71 15.62 -1.49 -9.81
CA GLY A 71 15.95 -2.51 -8.82
C GLY A 71 17.44 -2.54 -8.46
N ALA A 72 18.34 -2.37 -9.44
CA ALA A 72 19.78 -2.27 -9.18
C ALA A 72 20.12 -1.00 -8.37
N MET A 73 19.49 0.13 -8.68
CA MET A 73 19.67 1.37 -7.92
C MET A 73 19.17 1.23 -6.48
N GLN A 74 18.00 0.61 -6.26
CA GLN A 74 17.49 0.31 -4.91
C GLN A 74 18.45 -0.58 -4.13
N ALA A 75 18.96 -1.65 -4.75
CA ALA A 75 19.94 -2.55 -4.14
C ALA A 75 21.23 -1.80 -3.76
N GLN A 76 21.69 -0.89 -4.61
CA GLN A 76 22.87 -0.07 -4.32
C GLN A 76 22.64 0.85 -3.11
N GLU A 77 21.49 1.51 -3.00
CA GLU A 77 21.18 2.35 -1.85
C GLU A 77 21.03 1.50 -0.57
N ALA A 78 20.41 0.31 -0.66
CA ALA A 78 20.31 -0.61 0.47
C ALA A 78 21.70 -1.08 0.96
N LEU A 79 22.60 -1.41 0.05
CA LEU A 79 23.99 -1.77 0.38
C LEU A 79 24.70 -0.61 1.10
N LYS A 80 24.55 0.61 0.62
CA LYS A 80 25.10 1.79 1.31
C LYS A 80 24.59 1.92 2.74
N LEU A 81 23.25 1.75 2.96
CA LEU A 81 22.65 1.78 4.29
C LEU A 81 23.24 0.70 5.21
N ILE A 82 23.34 -0.54 4.72
CA ILE A 82 23.90 -1.67 5.48
C ILE A 82 25.34 -1.41 5.90
N HIS A 83 26.13 -0.79 5.02
CA HIS A 83 27.55 -0.51 5.28
C HIS A 83 27.80 0.86 5.91
N GLY A 84 26.77 1.59 6.32
CA GLY A 84 26.92 2.91 6.95
C GLY A 84 27.50 3.98 6.03
N MET A 85 27.36 3.78 4.71
CA MET A 85 27.84 4.74 3.71
C MET A 85 26.84 5.90 3.55
N PRO A 86 27.29 7.07 3.09
CA PRO A 86 26.40 8.21 2.86
C PRO A 86 25.32 7.89 1.82
N VAL A 87 24.06 8.20 2.16
CA VAL A 87 22.89 8.13 1.28
C VAL A 87 22.20 9.48 1.23
N GLN A 88 21.35 9.68 0.23
CA GLN A 88 20.62 10.94 0.07
C GLN A 88 19.19 10.82 0.65
N ALA A 89 19.08 10.82 1.97
CA ALA A 89 17.80 10.75 2.66
C ALA A 89 16.89 11.94 2.30
N GLY A 90 15.58 11.67 2.14
CA GLY A 90 14.58 12.68 1.80
C GLY A 90 14.70 13.24 0.38
N LYS A 91 15.46 12.59 -0.50
CA LYS A 91 15.60 12.94 -1.90
C LYS A 91 15.06 11.85 -2.81
N VAL A 92 14.76 12.23 -4.04
CA VAL A 92 14.36 11.35 -5.12
C VAL A 92 15.33 11.44 -6.28
N THR A 93 15.80 10.31 -6.75
CA THR A 93 16.55 10.20 -8.01
C THR A 93 15.60 9.68 -9.08
N HIS A 94 15.38 10.48 -10.11
CA HIS A 94 14.57 10.13 -11.28
C HIS A 94 15.47 9.61 -12.39
N PHE A 95 15.02 8.59 -13.09
CA PHE A 95 15.61 8.07 -14.31
C PHE A 95 14.60 8.15 -15.47
N ASN A 96 15.01 8.80 -16.55
CA ASN A 96 14.25 8.88 -17.79
C ASN A 96 14.86 7.91 -18.80
N GLY A 97 14.21 6.78 -19.04
CA GLY A 97 14.70 5.76 -19.97
C GLY A 97 14.56 6.11 -21.45
N LEU A 98 13.88 7.22 -21.82
CA LEU A 98 13.86 7.70 -23.19
C LEU A 98 15.15 8.45 -23.54
N THR A 99 15.68 9.24 -22.59
CA THR A 99 16.87 10.06 -22.77
C THR A 99 18.12 9.49 -22.08
N ASN A 100 17.96 8.47 -21.22
CA ASN A 100 18.96 7.94 -20.31
C ASN A 100 19.52 8.97 -19.33
N GLU A 101 18.75 9.99 -19.02
CA GLU A 101 19.14 11.03 -18.06
C GLU A 101 18.70 10.68 -16.65
N MET A 102 19.51 11.09 -15.68
CA MET A 102 19.21 11.01 -14.26
C MET A 102 19.29 12.39 -13.63
N HIS A 103 18.34 12.70 -12.76
CA HIS A 103 18.41 13.89 -11.92
C HIS A 103 17.90 13.59 -10.51
N THR A 104 18.45 14.32 -9.53
CA THR A 104 18.06 14.18 -8.14
C THR A 104 17.43 15.48 -7.66
N SER A 105 16.30 15.39 -6.99
CA SER A 105 15.63 16.50 -6.33
C SER A 105 15.36 16.17 -4.87
N ALA A 106 15.16 17.21 -4.03
CA ALA A 106 14.84 17.04 -2.63
C ALA A 106 13.35 17.27 -2.40
N TYR A 107 12.74 16.47 -1.53
CA TYR A 107 11.43 16.78 -0.98
C TYR A 107 11.57 17.76 0.19
N THR A 108 10.59 18.62 0.34
CA THR A 108 10.49 19.50 1.51
C THR A 108 9.86 18.71 2.66
N ALA A 109 10.55 18.63 3.79
CA ALA A 109 9.97 18.10 5.01
C ALA A 109 8.84 19.02 5.48
N ARG A 110 7.68 18.45 5.81
CA ARG A 110 6.53 19.17 6.30
C ARG A 110 6.49 19.10 7.81
N GLU A 111 6.38 20.24 8.48
CA GLU A 111 6.30 20.31 9.95
C GLU A 111 5.00 19.71 10.48
N ASP A 112 3.91 19.81 9.71
CA ASP A 112 2.57 19.31 10.02
C ASP A 112 2.34 17.86 9.56
N CYS A 113 3.39 17.12 9.21
CA CYS A 113 3.26 15.77 8.72
C CYS A 113 3.01 14.78 9.86
N GLU A 114 1.85 14.16 9.88
CA GLU A 114 1.44 13.19 10.90
C GLU A 114 2.33 11.94 10.94
N SER A 115 3.01 11.62 9.86
CA SER A 115 3.91 10.44 9.78
C SER A 115 5.30 10.66 10.38
N HIS A 116 5.58 11.80 10.99
CA HIS A 116 6.85 12.03 11.70
C HIS A 116 6.86 11.50 13.14
N TRP A 117 5.79 10.87 13.58
CA TRP A 117 5.75 10.20 14.87
C TRP A 117 6.19 8.73 14.77
N SER A 118 6.57 8.13 15.88
CA SER A 118 6.87 6.70 16.01
C SER A 118 5.93 6.06 17.03
N TYR A 119 5.69 4.77 16.89
CA TYR A 119 4.97 4.04 17.93
C TYR A 119 5.68 4.21 19.28
N GLY A 120 4.89 4.41 20.32
CA GLY A 120 5.33 4.38 21.69
C GLY A 120 5.54 2.95 22.19
N GLU A 121 5.00 2.66 23.36
CA GLU A 121 5.01 1.31 23.92
C GLU A 121 4.09 0.40 23.12
N ILE A 122 4.61 -0.78 22.73
CA ILE A 122 3.84 -1.82 22.03
C ILE A 122 3.40 -2.84 23.08
N SER A 123 2.07 -3.00 23.24
CA SER A 123 1.50 -3.97 24.16
C SER A 123 1.24 -5.31 23.44
N GLU A 124 1.76 -6.40 24.01
CA GLU A 124 1.40 -7.75 23.57
C GLU A 124 0.06 -8.15 24.19
N LEU A 125 -0.88 -8.58 23.35
CA LEU A 125 -2.19 -9.03 23.82
C LEU A 125 -2.17 -10.55 24.05
N PRO A 126 -2.70 -11.04 25.19
CA PRO A 126 -2.76 -12.48 25.49
C PRO A 126 -3.95 -13.16 24.77
N ILE A 127 -4.04 -12.97 23.45
CA ILE A 127 -5.11 -13.47 22.60
C ILE A 127 -4.55 -14.28 21.43
N SER A 128 -5.39 -15.07 20.79
CA SER A 128 -5.03 -15.90 19.65
C SER A 128 -6.00 -15.69 18.49
N ALA A 129 -5.48 -15.52 17.30
CA ALA A 129 -6.28 -15.37 16.08
C ALA A 129 -7.21 -16.55 15.80
N GLY A 130 -6.93 -17.75 16.36
CA GLY A 130 -7.79 -18.93 16.22
C GLY A 130 -9.03 -18.94 17.13
N THR A 131 -9.08 -18.07 18.13
CA THR A 131 -10.16 -18.07 19.15
C THR A 131 -10.78 -16.68 19.39
N THR A 132 -10.18 -15.63 18.84
CA THR A 132 -10.62 -14.25 19.03
C THR A 132 -11.30 -13.74 17.76
N THR A 133 -12.49 -13.16 17.91
CA THR A 133 -13.20 -12.52 16.79
C THR A 133 -12.66 -11.11 16.54
N LEU A 134 -12.94 -10.55 15.37
CA LEU A 134 -12.62 -9.15 15.07
C LEU A 134 -13.36 -8.19 16.02
N ALA A 135 -14.59 -8.51 16.41
CA ALA A 135 -15.35 -7.73 17.39
C ALA A 135 -14.70 -7.76 18.77
N ASP A 136 -14.16 -8.90 19.20
CA ASP A 136 -13.43 -8.99 20.47
C ASP A 136 -12.16 -8.16 20.45
N LEU A 137 -11.40 -8.25 19.35
CA LEU A 137 -10.19 -7.45 19.15
C LEU A 137 -10.51 -5.95 19.12
N ALA A 138 -11.57 -5.54 18.41
CA ALA A 138 -12.00 -4.15 18.36
C ALA A 138 -12.39 -3.64 19.76
N ARG A 139 -13.09 -4.46 20.57
CA ARG A 139 -13.48 -4.09 21.94
C ARG A 139 -12.24 -3.92 22.84
N ILE A 140 -11.24 -4.80 22.73
CA ILE A 140 -9.99 -4.67 23.48
C ILE A 140 -9.28 -3.37 23.07
N ALA A 141 -9.11 -3.16 21.77
CA ALA A 141 -8.44 -1.97 21.25
C ALA A 141 -9.15 -0.67 21.66
N GLN A 142 -10.49 -0.65 21.63
CA GLN A 142 -11.29 0.50 22.07
C GLN A 142 -11.19 0.74 23.57
N SER A 143 -11.09 -0.32 24.38
CA SER A 143 -10.87 -0.18 25.81
C SER A 143 -9.51 0.46 26.15
N ASP A 144 -8.47 0.10 25.42
CA ASP A 144 -7.10 0.53 25.70
C ASP A 144 -6.73 1.85 25.04
N LEU A 145 -7.23 2.11 23.83
CA LEU A 145 -6.84 3.24 22.99
C LEU A 145 -7.94 4.28 22.80
N GLY A 146 -9.16 3.97 23.23
CA GLY A 146 -10.32 4.87 23.13
C GLY A 146 -11.37 4.43 22.11
N PRO A 147 -12.61 4.99 22.20
CA PRO A 147 -13.78 4.51 21.48
C PRO A 147 -13.74 4.69 19.96
N ASP A 148 -12.90 5.57 19.46
CA ASP A 148 -12.74 5.87 18.03
C ASP A 148 -11.63 5.05 17.39
N THR A 149 -11.08 4.06 18.09
CA THR A 149 -10.02 3.20 17.59
C THR A 149 -10.52 2.36 16.42
N VAL A 150 -9.68 2.30 15.37
CA VAL A 150 -9.89 1.51 14.16
C VAL A 150 -8.78 0.49 14.05
N ILE A 151 -9.13 -0.75 13.69
CA ILE A 151 -8.15 -1.79 13.37
C ILE A 151 -7.81 -1.68 11.89
N GLU A 152 -6.55 -1.50 11.57
CA GLU A 152 -6.05 -1.55 10.20
C GLU A 152 -5.54 -2.96 9.90
N LEU A 153 -6.02 -3.53 8.79
CA LEU A 153 -5.61 -4.85 8.32
C LEU A 153 -4.38 -4.72 7.42
N ASP A 154 -3.51 -5.73 7.44
CA ASP A 154 -2.32 -5.80 6.57
C ASP A 154 -2.66 -6.04 5.09
N GLN A 155 -3.85 -6.53 4.81
CA GLN A 155 -4.38 -6.76 3.47
C GLN A 155 -5.90 -6.48 3.42
N GLU A 156 -6.40 -6.21 2.21
CA GLU A 156 -7.82 -6.00 2.01
C GLU A 156 -8.63 -7.27 2.30
N LEU A 157 -9.73 -7.10 3.02
CA LEU A 157 -10.79 -8.08 3.21
C LEU A 157 -11.85 -7.85 2.13
N ILE A 158 -12.07 -8.83 1.28
CA ILE A 158 -13.18 -8.80 0.31
C ILE A 158 -14.46 -9.12 1.05
N LEU A 159 -15.39 -8.18 1.06
CA LEU A 159 -16.69 -8.31 1.70
C LEU A 159 -17.67 -9.02 0.79
N SER A 160 -17.81 -8.53 -0.44
CA SER A 160 -18.75 -9.06 -1.40
C SER A 160 -18.29 -8.89 -2.84
N LEU A 161 -18.90 -9.67 -3.72
CA LEU A 161 -18.75 -9.58 -5.17
C LEU A 161 -20.14 -9.45 -5.81
N THR A 162 -20.36 -8.37 -6.57
CA THR A 162 -21.65 -8.10 -7.22
C THR A 162 -21.50 -8.00 -8.74
N CYS A 163 -22.35 -8.68 -9.47
CA CYS A 163 -22.35 -8.57 -10.93
C CYS A 163 -23.16 -7.36 -11.40
N PRO A 164 -22.54 -6.39 -12.10
CA PRO A 164 -23.24 -5.18 -12.55
C PRO A 164 -24.28 -5.48 -13.65
N GLN A 165 -24.20 -6.61 -14.33
CA GLN A 165 -25.11 -6.96 -15.41
C GLN A 165 -26.33 -7.74 -14.93
N CYS A 166 -26.16 -8.77 -14.11
CA CYS A 166 -27.25 -9.67 -13.70
C CYS A 166 -27.62 -9.55 -12.23
N GLY A 167 -26.95 -8.70 -11.45
CA GLY A 167 -27.24 -8.47 -10.04
C GLY A 167 -26.83 -9.61 -9.11
N THR A 168 -26.19 -10.67 -9.60
CA THR A 168 -25.73 -11.79 -8.75
C THR A 168 -24.76 -11.24 -7.70
N HIS A 169 -25.12 -11.43 -6.42
CA HIS A 169 -24.36 -10.98 -5.27
C HIS A 169 -23.88 -12.19 -4.44
N GLU A 170 -22.66 -12.12 -3.93
CA GLU A 170 -22.04 -13.18 -3.13
C GLU A 170 -21.21 -12.55 -2.01
N GLU A 171 -21.52 -12.87 -0.76
CA GLU A 171 -20.67 -12.53 0.38
C GLU A 171 -19.44 -13.42 0.39
N ILE A 172 -18.26 -12.84 0.55
CA ILE A 172 -16.98 -13.56 0.49
C ILE A 172 -16.32 -13.62 1.88
N LEU A 173 -16.15 -12.49 2.56
CA LEU A 173 -15.51 -12.34 3.86
C LEU A 173 -14.15 -13.04 3.96
N LYS A 174 -13.31 -12.84 2.98
CA LYS A 174 -11.97 -13.46 2.89
C LYS A 174 -10.91 -12.42 2.54
N PRO A 175 -9.68 -12.59 3.05
CA PRO A 175 -8.54 -11.81 2.57
C PRO A 175 -8.38 -11.94 1.05
N MET A 176 -7.99 -10.85 0.39
CA MET A 176 -7.82 -10.82 -1.07
C MET A 176 -6.88 -11.93 -1.57
N SER A 177 -5.84 -12.26 -0.81
CA SER A 177 -4.89 -13.33 -1.14
C SER A 177 -5.53 -14.74 -1.23
N GLN A 178 -6.70 -14.92 -0.61
CA GLN A 178 -7.44 -16.19 -0.62
C GLN A 178 -8.53 -16.26 -1.68
N VAL A 179 -8.77 -15.16 -2.42
CA VAL A 179 -9.80 -15.10 -3.46
C VAL A 179 -9.16 -15.25 -4.82
N GLY A 180 -9.42 -16.38 -5.47
CA GLY A 180 -8.84 -16.71 -6.77
C GLY A 180 -9.42 -15.84 -7.90
N PHE A 181 -8.63 -15.61 -8.94
CA PHE A 181 -9.02 -14.80 -10.11
C PHE A 181 -10.34 -15.25 -10.78
N LYS A 182 -10.67 -16.53 -10.72
CA LYS A 182 -11.94 -17.06 -11.25
C LYS A 182 -13.17 -16.46 -10.55
N ALA A 183 -13.06 -16.14 -9.27
CA ALA A 183 -14.14 -15.51 -8.50
C ALA A 183 -14.47 -14.10 -9.00
N ALA A 184 -13.54 -13.42 -9.66
CA ALA A 184 -13.81 -12.12 -10.24
C ALA A 184 -14.84 -12.14 -11.38
N HIS A 185 -15.11 -13.30 -12.00
CA HIS A 185 -16.10 -13.43 -13.07
C HIS A 185 -17.42 -13.99 -12.52
N CYS A 186 -18.51 -13.41 -12.98
CA CYS A 186 -19.86 -13.86 -12.59
C CYS A 186 -20.11 -15.29 -13.07
N PRO A 187 -20.50 -16.22 -12.18
CA PRO A 187 -20.79 -17.61 -12.59
C PRO A 187 -22.00 -17.72 -13.49
N ALA A 188 -22.91 -16.72 -13.49
CA ALA A 188 -24.14 -16.76 -14.28
C ALA A 188 -23.95 -16.20 -15.70
N CYS A 189 -23.18 -15.12 -15.88
CA CYS A 189 -23.06 -14.44 -17.18
C CYS A 189 -21.62 -14.20 -17.64
N GLY A 190 -20.61 -14.62 -16.88
CA GLY A 190 -19.19 -14.47 -17.20
C GLY A 190 -18.63 -13.05 -17.12
N ILE A 191 -19.46 -12.04 -16.84
CA ILE A 191 -19.04 -10.65 -16.73
C ILE A 191 -18.26 -10.46 -15.42
N LEU A 192 -17.35 -9.54 -15.45
CA LEU A 192 -16.55 -9.20 -14.29
C LEU A 192 -17.40 -8.51 -13.23
N ARG A 193 -17.25 -8.98 -11.99
CA ARG A 193 -17.98 -8.48 -10.83
C ARG A 193 -17.29 -7.27 -10.22
N GLU A 194 -18.09 -6.39 -9.62
CA GLU A 194 -17.63 -5.32 -8.74
C GLU A 194 -17.25 -5.92 -7.40
N ILE A 195 -16.19 -5.37 -6.80
CA ILE A 195 -15.62 -5.86 -5.54
C ILE A 195 -15.89 -4.81 -4.47
N GLU A 196 -16.56 -5.22 -3.42
CA GLU A 196 -16.63 -4.46 -2.18
C GLU A 196 -15.57 -4.99 -1.22
N MET A 197 -14.73 -4.12 -0.68
CA MET A 197 -13.63 -4.50 0.20
C MET A 197 -13.34 -3.43 1.23
N THR A 198 -12.74 -3.84 2.33
CA THR A 198 -12.26 -2.93 3.38
C THR A 198 -10.87 -3.37 3.86
N HIS A 199 -10.11 -2.44 4.38
CA HIS A 199 -8.85 -2.71 5.09
C HIS A 199 -8.91 -2.21 6.55
N THR A 200 -10.06 -1.70 6.96
CA THR A 200 -10.27 -1.19 8.32
C THR A 200 -11.50 -1.83 8.95
N ILE A 201 -11.41 -2.10 10.25
CA ILE A 201 -12.49 -2.65 11.06
C ILE A 201 -12.71 -1.74 12.25
N THR A 202 -13.96 -1.29 12.43
CA THR A 202 -14.38 -0.45 13.55
C THR A 202 -15.05 -1.26 14.67
N GLY A 203 -15.34 -2.54 14.43
CA GLY A 203 -16.12 -3.40 15.32
C GLY A 203 -17.62 -3.17 15.25
N LYS A 204 -18.11 -2.32 14.33
CA LYS A 204 -19.54 -2.05 14.09
C LYS A 204 -20.06 -2.75 12.84
N GLU A 205 -19.18 -3.39 12.10
CA GLU A 205 -19.52 -4.13 10.90
C GLU A 205 -20.33 -5.39 11.25
N PRO A 206 -21.32 -5.76 10.42
CA PRO A 206 -22.21 -6.91 10.71
C PRO A 206 -21.46 -8.26 10.67
N PHE A 207 -20.24 -8.28 10.16
CA PHE A 207 -19.38 -9.47 10.06
C PHE A 207 -18.25 -9.51 11.09
N ALA A 208 -18.10 -8.50 11.95
CA ALA A 208 -17.02 -8.38 12.93
C ALA A 208 -17.14 -9.33 14.13
#